data_3581afdba190c7f743da8813c56daac5
#
_entry.id   3581afdba190c7f743da8813c56daac5
#
_cell.length_a   1.000
_cell.length_b   1.000
_cell.length_c   1.000
_cell.angle_alpha   90.00
_cell.angle_beta   90.00
_cell.angle_gamma   90.00
#
_symmetry.space_group_name_H-M   'P 1'
#
loop_
_entity.id
_entity.type
_entity.pdbx_description
1 polymer ?
#
loop_
_entity_poly.entity_id
_entity_poly.type
_entity_poly.pdbx_seq_one_letter_code
_entity_poly.pdbx_strand_id
1 'polypeptide(L)'
;MVMKRIASAFSLVCIISLLGSTYAFKESTDPGKPGSAGKKKIATVKKPTETVYPPSPYKIIIDKSDYTLMLYDQEGWLATYPVVFGNKKQDDKKMEGDRLTPNGKFRITLKKNHKEWGCFLLLDYPNKESYEKFNERKKKGQIPQTAKIGGGIGIHGTRPAEEFAVDKFMNWTNGCISVKYSDIFELYEMIPLGTEVEVRD
;
A
#
# COMPACT_ATOMS: atom_id res chain seq x y z
N MET A 1 9.56 23.20 2.73
CA MET A 1 9.12 24.05 1.59
C MET A 1 8.95 23.09 0.42
N VAL A 2 7.71 22.81 0.01
CA VAL A 2 7.44 21.87 -1.09
C VAL A 2 7.67 22.63 -2.40
N MET A 3 8.73 22.29 -3.13
CA MET A 3 8.92 22.81 -4.49
C MET A 3 8.12 21.93 -5.45
N LYS A 4 7.15 22.52 -6.13
CA LYS A 4 6.28 21.84 -7.12
C LYS A 4 6.48 22.43 -8.51
N ARG A 5 6.61 21.58 -9.53
CA ARG A 5 6.38 21.98 -10.91
C ARG A 5 4.88 21.99 -11.16
N ILE A 6 4.33 23.09 -11.66
CA ILE A 6 2.91 23.19 -11.99
C ILE A 6 2.70 22.57 -13.36
N ALA A 7 2.11 21.38 -13.39
CA ALA A 7 1.64 20.77 -14.64
C ALA A 7 0.18 21.21 -14.88
N SER A 8 -0.07 21.84 -16.02
CA SER A 8 -1.41 22.25 -16.46
C SER A 8 -2.15 21.01 -16.96
N ALA A 9 -3.11 20.49 -16.18
CA ALA A 9 -3.95 19.38 -16.57
C ALA A 9 -5.25 19.89 -17.20
N PHE A 10 -5.48 19.53 -18.46
CA PHE A 10 -6.77 19.70 -19.15
C PHE A 10 -7.79 18.71 -18.58
N SER A 11 -8.90 19.26 -18.10
CA SER A 11 -10.06 18.53 -17.58
C SER A 11 -10.87 17.94 -18.73
N LEU A 12 -11.01 16.62 -18.79
CA LEU A 12 -11.98 15.94 -19.63
C LEU A 12 -13.09 15.38 -18.73
N VAL A 13 -14.26 16.01 -18.79
CA VAL A 13 -15.48 15.59 -18.09
C VAL A 13 -16.08 14.39 -18.81
N CYS A 14 -16.16 13.24 -18.14
CA CYS A 14 -16.91 12.08 -18.61
C CYS A 14 -18.14 11.87 -17.73
N ILE A 15 -19.32 12.06 -18.34
CA ILE A 15 -20.64 11.80 -17.75
C ILE A 15 -20.91 10.30 -17.85
N ILE A 16 -21.12 9.62 -16.73
CA ILE A 16 -21.60 8.22 -16.71
C ILE A 16 -22.97 8.15 -16.04
N SER A 17 -23.92 7.63 -16.78
CA SER A 17 -25.31 7.37 -16.43
C SER A 17 -25.46 6.21 -15.42
N LEU A 18 -26.34 6.42 -14.42
CA LEU A 18 -26.81 5.42 -13.47
C LEU A 18 -27.73 4.39 -14.15
N LEU A 19 -27.46 3.11 -13.93
CA LEU A 19 -28.43 2.03 -14.05
C LEU A 19 -28.43 1.24 -12.73
N GLY A 20 -29.54 1.37 -12.00
CA GLY A 20 -29.80 0.62 -10.78
C GLY A 20 -30.23 -0.82 -11.09
N SER A 21 -29.74 -1.76 -10.30
CA SER A 21 -30.22 -3.14 -10.24
C SER A 21 -30.43 -3.56 -8.79
N THR A 22 -31.72 -3.78 -8.46
CA THR A 22 -32.14 -4.29 -7.14
C THR A 22 -32.07 -5.81 -7.15
N TYR A 23 -31.31 -6.41 -6.24
CA TYR A 23 -31.37 -7.84 -5.97
C TYR A 23 -32.17 -8.11 -4.70
N ALA A 24 -33.28 -8.86 -4.88
CA ALA A 24 -34.12 -9.38 -3.80
C ALA A 24 -33.47 -10.62 -3.17
N PHE A 25 -33.33 -10.62 -1.86
CA PHE A 25 -32.89 -11.76 -1.07
C PHE A 25 -34.10 -12.66 -0.76
N LYS A 26 -34.03 -13.95 -1.11
CA LYS A 26 -35.04 -14.96 -0.80
C LYS A 26 -34.48 -15.94 0.22
N GLU A 27 -35.01 -15.89 1.42
CA GLU A 27 -34.75 -16.82 2.50
C GLU A 27 -35.51 -18.13 2.27
N SER A 28 -34.84 -19.26 2.35
CA SER A 28 -35.45 -20.59 2.32
C SER A 28 -34.91 -21.44 3.45
N THR A 29 -35.75 -21.71 4.42
CA THR A 29 -35.54 -22.68 5.50
C THR A 29 -36.05 -24.06 5.04
N ASP A 30 -35.20 -25.08 5.14
CA ASP A 30 -35.66 -26.49 5.16
C ASP A 30 -34.72 -27.35 6.04
N PRO A 31 -35.23 -28.10 7.05
CA PRO A 31 -34.43 -28.89 7.95
C PRO A 31 -34.43 -30.37 7.57
N GLY A 32 -33.24 -30.96 7.52
CA GLY A 32 -33.09 -32.39 7.85
C GLY A 32 -32.85 -33.38 6.74
N LYS A 33 -31.60 -33.89 6.68
CA LYS A 33 -31.28 -35.31 6.57
C LYS A 33 -29.79 -35.60 6.82
N PRO A 34 -29.39 -36.58 7.63
CA PRO A 34 -27.99 -36.96 7.78
C PRO A 34 -27.64 -38.05 6.75
N GLY A 35 -26.43 -37.96 6.22
CA GLY A 35 -25.91 -39.09 5.46
C GLY A 35 -24.83 -38.75 4.45
N SER A 36 -23.71 -39.39 4.60
CA SER A 36 -22.67 -39.63 3.60
C SER A 36 -21.39 -38.82 3.76
N ALA A 37 -20.38 -39.50 4.30
CA ALA A 37 -18.98 -39.08 4.31
C ALA A 37 -18.43 -38.96 2.87
N GLY A 38 -18.59 -37.81 2.25
CA GLY A 38 -17.99 -37.48 0.96
C GLY A 38 -16.52 -37.07 1.13
N LYS A 39 -15.61 -37.77 0.47
CA LYS A 39 -14.19 -37.44 0.35
C LYS A 39 -14.04 -35.96 -0.02
N LYS A 40 -13.48 -35.15 0.89
CA LYS A 40 -13.16 -33.75 0.68
C LYS A 40 -12.16 -33.63 -0.49
N LYS A 41 -12.62 -33.25 -1.68
CA LYS A 41 -11.73 -32.85 -2.78
C LYS A 41 -10.91 -31.67 -2.30
N ILE A 42 -9.60 -31.85 -2.23
CA ILE A 42 -8.65 -30.77 -1.99
C ILE A 42 -8.82 -29.81 -3.17
N ALA A 43 -9.41 -28.64 -2.91
CA ALA A 43 -9.50 -27.59 -3.90
C ALA A 43 -8.07 -27.18 -4.25
N THR A 44 -7.70 -27.35 -5.51
CA THR A 44 -6.43 -26.85 -6.06
C THR A 44 -6.45 -25.34 -5.91
N VAL A 45 -5.62 -24.81 -5.02
CA VAL A 45 -5.43 -23.36 -4.85
C VAL A 45 -4.91 -22.84 -6.18
N LYS A 46 -5.75 -22.15 -6.95
CA LYS A 46 -5.31 -21.45 -8.15
C LYS A 46 -4.22 -20.46 -7.74
N LYS A 47 -3.04 -20.60 -8.37
CA LYS A 47 -1.96 -19.60 -8.25
C LYS A 47 -2.56 -18.22 -8.50
N PRO A 48 -2.32 -17.22 -7.62
CA PRO A 48 -2.83 -15.87 -7.86
C PRO A 48 -2.40 -15.41 -9.25
N THR A 49 -3.35 -15.04 -10.09
CA THR A 49 -3.07 -14.45 -11.40
C THR A 49 -2.40 -13.11 -11.14
N GLU A 50 -1.19 -12.93 -11.65
CA GLU A 50 -0.48 -11.65 -11.54
C GLU A 50 -1.32 -10.57 -12.22
N THR A 51 -1.74 -9.59 -11.45
CA THR A 51 -2.54 -8.48 -11.99
C THR A 51 -1.65 -7.63 -12.87
N VAL A 52 -1.92 -7.61 -14.18
CA VAL A 52 -1.21 -6.75 -15.13
C VAL A 52 -1.83 -5.36 -15.07
N TYR A 53 -1.06 -4.39 -14.63
CA TYR A 53 -1.45 -2.97 -14.65
C TYR A 53 -0.94 -2.31 -15.93
N PRO A 54 -1.66 -1.32 -16.49
CA PRO A 54 -1.12 -0.49 -17.56
C PRO A 54 0.14 0.24 -17.07
N PRO A 55 1.08 0.58 -17.96
CA PRO A 55 2.25 1.37 -17.59
C PRO A 55 1.83 2.68 -16.91
N SER A 56 2.40 2.96 -15.74
CA SER A 56 2.22 4.23 -15.07
C SER A 56 3.18 5.28 -15.65
N PRO A 57 2.74 6.53 -15.88
CA PRO A 57 3.67 7.60 -16.23
C PRO A 57 4.52 8.07 -15.05
N TYR A 58 4.22 7.58 -13.83
CA TYR A 58 4.88 8.00 -12.61
C TYR A 58 5.72 6.89 -11.98
N LYS A 59 6.75 7.31 -11.24
CA LYS A 59 7.54 6.48 -10.33
C LYS A 59 7.69 7.21 -9.00
N ILE A 60 7.60 6.48 -7.89
CA ILE A 60 7.85 6.98 -6.54
C ILE A 60 9.17 6.41 -6.03
N ILE A 61 10.01 7.26 -5.44
CA ILE A 61 11.19 6.84 -4.67
C ILE A 61 11.01 7.37 -3.26
N ILE A 62 11.07 6.45 -2.28
CA ILE A 62 11.02 6.77 -0.86
C ILE A 62 12.41 6.56 -0.28
N ASP A 63 13.03 7.66 0.15
CA ASP A 63 14.31 7.65 0.84
C ASP A 63 14.05 7.78 2.35
N LYS A 64 14.36 6.70 3.08
CA LYS A 64 14.07 6.66 4.52
C LYS A 64 15.04 7.49 5.32
N SER A 65 16.32 7.56 4.89
CA SER A 65 17.34 8.34 5.57
C SER A 65 17.06 9.84 5.49
N ASP A 66 16.49 10.30 4.38
CA ASP A 66 16.17 11.70 4.16
C ASP A 66 14.72 12.06 4.54
N TYR A 67 13.93 11.07 4.95
CA TYR A 67 12.49 11.25 5.27
C TYR A 67 11.72 11.87 4.10
N THR A 68 11.98 11.41 2.87
CA THR A 68 11.38 11.97 1.65
C THR A 68 10.65 10.93 0.80
N LEU A 69 9.58 11.35 0.17
CA LEU A 69 8.93 10.70 -0.96
C LEU A 69 9.12 11.59 -2.17
N MET A 70 9.87 11.11 -3.15
CA MET A 70 10.11 11.81 -4.41
C MET A 70 9.23 11.21 -5.50
N LEU A 71 8.48 12.06 -6.19
CA LEU A 71 7.64 11.71 -7.32
C LEU A 71 8.34 12.12 -8.62
N TYR A 72 8.40 11.19 -9.55
CA TYR A 72 8.94 11.38 -10.90
C TYR A 72 7.87 11.11 -11.94
N ASP A 73 7.92 11.82 -13.04
CA ASP A 73 7.22 11.54 -14.28
C ASP A 73 8.21 11.20 -15.42
N GLN A 74 7.74 11.20 -16.67
CA GLN A 74 8.59 10.92 -17.85
C GLN A 74 9.60 12.02 -18.14
N GLU A 75 9.39 13.25 -17.65
CA GLU A 75 10.29 14.39 -17.80
C GLU A 75 11.33 14.46 -16.68
N GLY A 76 11.18 13.67 -15.61
CA GLY A 76 12.09 13.60 -14.48
C GLY A 76 11.42 13.87 -13.13
N TRP A 77 12.14 14.53 -12.22
CA TRP A 77 11.63 14.89 -10.90
C TRP A 77 10.47 15.91 -11.00
N LEU A 78 9.35 15.56 -10.33
CA LEU A 78 8.13 16.35 -10.32
C LEU A 78 7.89 17.03 -8.97
N ALA A 79 7.97 16.28 -7.86
CA ALA A 79 7.69 16.78 -6.52
C ALA A 79 8.43 15.99 -5.44
N THR A 80 8.61 16.58 -4.26
CA THR A 80 9.10 15.92 -3.05
C THR A 80 8.18 16.24 -1.89
N TYR A 81 7.79 15.18 -1.15
CA TYR A 81 6.93 15.24 0.02
C TYR A 81 7.71 14.75 1.24
N PRO A 82 7.67 15.46 2.37
CA PRO A 82 8.21 14.95 3.61
C PRO A 82 7.36 13.76 4.10
N VAL A 83 8.01 12.75 4.67
CA VAL A 83 7.34 11.54 5.17
C VAL A 83 7.85 11.16 6.54
N VAL A 84 7.04 10.34 7.25
CA VAL A 84 7.46 9.65 8.48
C VAL A 84 7.06 8.19 8.42
N PHE A 85 7.64 7.39 9.31
CA PHE A 85 7.55 5.94 9.31
C PHE A 85 7.06 5.40 10.66
N GLY A 86 7.31 4.12 10.94
CA GLY A 86 6.92 3.51 12.21
C GLY A 86 8.03 3.49 13.25
N ASN A 87 9.24 3.15 12.86
CA ASN A 87 10.40 3.02 13.75
C ASN A 87 11.45 4.10 13.43
N LYS A 88 12.17 4.57 14.47
CA LYS A 88 13.32 5.47 14.29
C LYS A 88 14.51 4.78 13.60
N LYS A 89 14.67 3.47 13.81
CA LYS A 89 15.62 2.67 13.05
C LYS A 89 15.08 2.50 11.65
N GLN A 90 15.88 2.85 10.65
CA GLN A 90 15.50 2.79 9.24
C GLN A 90 15.82 1.44 8.58
N ASP A 91 16.17 0.42 9.37
CA ASP A 91 16.45 -0.95 8.88
C ASP A 91 15.29 -1.49 8.00
N ASP A 92 15.62 -2.46 7.13
CA ASP A 92 14.63 -3.18 6.36
C ASP A 92 13.68 -4.01 7.26
N LYS A 93 12.39 -4.03 6.92
CA LYS A 93 11.37 -4.80 7.64
C LYS A 93 11.71 -6.28 7.69
N LYS A 94 11.68 -6.85 8.90
CA LYS A 94 12.05 -8.25 9.15
C LYS A 94 10.84 -9.14 9.42
N MET A 95 9.83 -8.65 10.16
CA MET A 95 8.64 -9.42 10.56
C MET A 95 7.49 -8.51 10.96
N GLU A 96 6.31 -9.09 11.17
CA GLU A 96 5.16 -8.39 11.74
C GLU A 96 5.48 -7.83 13.13
N GLY A 97 5.02 -6.61 13.42
CA GLY A 97 5.19 -5.96 14.72
C GLY A 97 6.52 -5.22 14.94
N ASP A 98 7.50 -5.33 14.02
CA ASP A 98 8.77 -4.61 14.12
C ASP A 98 8.67 -3.11 13.84
N ARG A 99 7.53 -2.68 13.28
CA ARG A 99 7.23 -1.29 12.90
C ARG A 99 8.20 -0.71 11.85
N LEU A 100 8.98 -1.55 11.19
CA LEU A 100 9.87 -1.16 10.10
C LEU A 100 9.14 -1.09 8.77
N THR A 101 9.57 -0.17 7.90
CA THR A 101 9.12 -0.07 6.51
C THR A 101 10.01 -0.94 5.63
N PRO A 102 9.45 -1.79 4.76
CA PRO A 102 10.24 -2.68 3.93
C PRO A 102 11.03 -1.93 2.86
N ASN A 103 12.28 -2.32 2.64
CA ASN A 103 13.09 -1.90 1.50
C ASN A 103 12.83 -2.79 0.29
N GLY A 104 12.80 -2.20 -0.88
CA GLY A 104 12.64 -2.93 -2.14
C GLY A 104 11.77 -2.20 -3.15
N LYS A 105 11.36 -2.93 -4.18
CA LYS A 105 10.48 -2.43 -5.24
C LYS A 105 9.10 -3.00 -5.07
N PHE A 106 8.11 -2.12 -5.08
CA PHE A 106 6.70 -2.41 -4.88
C PHE A 106 5.86 -1.75 -5.95
N ARG A 107 4.56 -2.08 -5.97
CA ARG A 107 3.56 -1.43 -6.83
C ARG A 107 2.35 -1.03 -6.01
N ILE A 108 1.71 0.06 -6.41
CA ILE A 108 0.40 0.45 -5.87
C ILE A 108 -0.66 -0.52 -6.41
N THR A 109 -1.32 -1.26 -5.52
CA THR A 109 -2.31 -2.29 -5.89
C THR A 109 -3.74 -1.94 -5.52
N LEU A 110 -3.94 -1.01 -4.60
CA LEU A 110 -5.25 -0.54 -4.17
C LEU A 110 -5.17 0.93 -3.78
N LYS A 111 -6.21 1.67 -4.14
CA LYS A 111 -6.46 3.04 -3.70
C LYS A 111 -7.81 3.09 -3.00
N LYS A 112 -7.88 3.68 -1.82
CA LYS A 112 -9.14 3.85 -1.09
C LYS A 112 -9.13 5.10 -0.24
N ASN A 113 -10.31 5.71 -0.05
CA ASN A 113 -10.49 6.73 0.96
C ASN A 113 -10.41 6.10 2.36
N HIS A 114 -9.84 6.84 3.30
CA HIS A 114 -9.71 6.41 4.70
C HIS A 114 -10.25 7.50 5.63
N LYS A 115 -11.12 7.12 6.56
CA LYS A 115 -11.85 8.05 7.41
C LYS A 115 -10.93 8.96 8.26
N GLU A 116 -9.82 8.42 8.76
CA GLU A 116 -8.90 9.14 9.64
C GLU A 116 -7.70 9.73 8.90
N TRP A 117 -7.22 9.06 7.83
CA TRP A 117 -5.97 9.38 7.15
C TRP A 117 -6.17 9.97 5.74
N GLY A 118 -7.38 10.41 5.41
CA GLY A 118 -7.75 10.92 4.10
C GLY A 118 -7.80 9.83 3.04
N CYS A 119 -6.65 9.41 2.55
CA CYS A 119 -6.52 8.37 1.54
C CYS A 119 -5.44 7.35 1.92
N PHE A 120 -5.52 6.17 1.27
CA PHE A 120 -4.58 5.07 1.45
C PHE A 120 -4.23 4.45 0.09
N LEU A 121 -2.93 4.38 -0.20
CA LEU A 121 -2.34 3.74 -1.37
C LEU A 121 -1.62 2.47 -0.91
N LEU A 122 -2.21 1.29 -1.15
CA LEU A 122 -1.65 0.00 -0.70
C LEU A 122 -0.52 -0.46 -1.63
N LEU A 123 0.59 -0.89 -1.05
CA LEU A 123 1.67 -1.56 -1.75
C LEU A 123 1.41 -3.07 -1.84
N ASP A 124 2.00 -3.73 -2.84
CA ASP A 124 1.98 -5.20 -2.99
C ASP A 124 2.91 -5.93 -2.01
N TYR A 125 3.19 -5.31 -0.86
CA TYR A 125 3.93 -5.97 0.22
C TYR A 125 3.00 -6.92 1.02
N PRO A 126 3.41 -8.20 1.28
CA PRO A 126 4.65 -8.83 0.86
C PRO A 126 4.55 -9.39 -0.58
N ASN A 127 5.51 -9.06 -1.42
CA ASN A 127 5.71 -9.63 -2.74
C ASN A 127 6.72 -10.80 -2.72
N LYS A 128 7.08 -11.35 -3.87
CA LYS A 128 8.00 -12.49 -3.99
C LYS A 128 9.35 -12.21 -3.31
N GLU A 129 9.96 -11.06 -3.59
CA GLU A 129 11.25 -10.66 -2.98
C GLU A 129 11.15 -10.56 -1.46
N SER A 130 10.04 -10.01 -0.95
CA SER A 130 9.77 -9.91 0.49
C SER A 130 9.75 -11.29 1.17
N TYR A 131 9.08 -12.27 0.54
CA TYR A 131 9.07 -13.64 1.03
C TYR A 131 10.44 -14.31 0.98
N GLU A 132 11.23 -14.08 -0.07
CA GLU A 132 12.59 -14.59 -0.18
C GLU A 132 13.47 -14.08 0.96
N LYS A 133 13.50 -12.76 1.19
CA LYS A 133 14.21 -12.13 2.30
C LYS A 133 13.74 -12.66 3.67
N PHE A 134 12.43 -12.79 3.86
CA PHE A 134 11.85 -13.28 5.11
C PHE A 134 12.25 -14.73 5.40
N ASN A 135 12.16 -15.62 4.41
CA ASN A 135 12.52 -17.03 4.55
C ASN A 135 14.03 -17.21 4.78
N GLU A 136 14.86 -16.39 4.14
CA GLU A 136 16.32 -16.39 4.37
C GLU A 136 16.65 -16.01 5.81
N ARG A 137 16.00 -14.97 6.36
CA ARG A 137 16.17 -14.57 7.75
C ARG A 137 15.76 -15.66 8.73
N LYS A 138 14.67 -16.41 8.45
CA LYS A 138 14.30 -17.59 9.25
C LYS A 138 15.39 -18.66 9.20
N LYS A 139 15.89 -19.00 8.02
CA LYS A 139 16.95 -20.00 7.84
C LYS A 139 18.22 -19.62 8.61
N LYS A 140 18.56 -18.32 8.63
CA LYS A 140 19.74 -17.79 9.36
C LYS A 140 19.50 -17.59 10.86
N GLY A 141 18.31 -17.88 11.38
CA GLY A 141 17.95 -17.66 12.79
C GLY A 141 17.90 -16.19 13.22
N GLN A 142 17.79 -15.26 12.26
CA GLN A 142 17.71 -13.81 12.52
C GLN A 142 16.35 -13.36 13.02
N ILE A 143 15.32 -14.16 12.81
CA ILE A 143 13.95 -13.98 13.30
C ILE A 143 13.40 -15.32 13.81
N PRO A 144 12.44 -15.32 14.76
CA PRO A 144 11.82 -16.55 15.26
C PRO A 144 11.18 -17.39 14.15
N GLN A 145 11.21 -18.72 14.27
CA GLN A 145 10.53 -19.60 13.32
C GLN A 145 9.02 -19.38 13.29
N THR A 146 8.43 -18.94 14.41
CA THR A 146 7.01 -18.60 14.55
C THR A 146 6.65 -17.23 13.99
N ALA A 147 7.64 -16.39 13.61
CA ALA A 147 7.40 -15.05 13.09
C ALA A 147 6.51 -15.08 11.83
N LYS A 148 5.66 -14.07 11.71
CA LYS A 148 4.87 -13.77 10.50
C LYS A 148 5.51 -12.64 9.73
N ILE A 149 5.34 -12.62 8.41
CA ILE A 149 5.90 -11.57 7.56
C ILE A 149 5.13 -10.24 7.72
N GLY A 150 3.83 -10.31 8.03
CA GLY A 150 2.94 -9.17 8.07
C GLY A 150 2.49 -8.70 6.68
N GLY A 151 1.80 -7.54 6.63
CA GLY A 151 1.26 -6.98 5.39
C GLY A 151 0.57 -5.64 5.63
N GLY A 152 -0.18 -5.17 4.63
CA GLY A 152 -0.94 -3.92 4.75
C GLY A 152 -0.06 -2.67 4.78
N ILE A 153 1.13 -2.72 4.19
CA ILE A 153 2.02 -1.56 4.05
C ILE A 153 1.51 -0.67 2.91
N GLY A 154 1.46 0.63 3.16
CA GLY A 154 1.03 1.60 2.17
C GLY A 154 1.45 3.02 2.49
N ILE A 155 1.05 3.95 1.62
CA ILE A 155 1.23 5.39 1.78
C ILE A 155 -0.12 5.99 2.19
N HIS A 156 -0.14 6.81 3.24
CA HIS A 156 -1.36 7.44 3.75
C HIS A 156 -1.07 8.79 4.40
N GLY A 157 -2.11 9.59 4.63
CA GLY A 157 -1.96 10.87 5.35
C GLY A 157 -1.85 10.68 6.87
N THR A 158 -1.47 11.75 7.55
CA THR A 158 -1.70 11.87 9.00
C THR A 158 -3.21 12.03 9.28
N ARG A 159 -3.61 12.14 10.55
CA ARG A 159 -4.89 12.77 10.88
C ARG A 159 -4.80 14.28 10.59
N PRO A 160 -5.94 14.96 10.29
CA PRO A 160 -5.93 16.38 9.93
C PRO A 160 -5.19 17.28 10.94
N ALA A 161 -5.36 17.04 12.24
CA ALA A 161 -4.74 17.83 13.29
C ALA A 161 -3.28 17.41 13.61
N GLU A 162 -2.75 16.38 12.96
CA GLU A 162 -1.46 15.76 13.30
C GLU A 162 -0.39 15.92 12.20
N GLU A 163 -0.58 16.84 11.25
CA GLU A 163 0.41 17.11 10.20
C GLU A 163 1.78 17.52 10.73
N PHE A 164 1.80 18.14 11.92
CA PHE A 164 3.03 18.49 12.63
C PHE A 164 3.96 17.30 12.89
N ALA A 165 3.41 16.07 12.92
CA ALA A 165 4.21 14.87 13.10
C ALA A 165 5.19 14.68 11.94
N VAL A 166 4.77 15.03 10.71
CA VAL A 166 5.62 14.99 9.52
C VAL A 166 6.68 16.10 9.58
N ASP A 167 6.28 17.33 9.93
CA ASP A 167 7.21 18.47 10.03
C ASP A 167 8.29 18.28 11.10
N LYS A 168 7.99 17.48 12.12
CA LYS A 168 8.91 17.19 13.25
C LYS A 168 9.57 15.83 13.17
N PHE A 169 9.45 15.10 12.04
CA PHE A 169 9.98 13.75 11.85
C PHE A 169 9.59 12.76 12.96
N MET A 170 8.35 12.86 13.43
CA MET A 170 7.80 11.99 14.48
C MET A 170 7.24 10.71 13.86
N ASN A 171 7.99 9.62 13.96
CA ASN A 171 7.58 8.30 13.49
C ASN A 171 6.47 7.72 14.37
N TRP A 172 5.33 7.32 13.77
CA TRP A 172 4.15 6.89 14.50
C TRP A 172 3.45 5.64 13.94
N THR A 173 3.73 5.25 12.68
CA THR A 173 3.02 4.16 12.00
C THR A 173 3.46 2.77 12.49
N ASN A 174 2.82 1.72 11.97
CA ASN A 174 3.23 0.33 12.18
C ASN A 174 4.04 -0.24 11.00
N GLY A 175 4.69 0.65 10.22
CA GLY A 175 5.52 0.30 9.06
C GLY A 175 5.04 0.92 7.75
N CYS A 176 3.90 1.61 7.75
CA CYS A 176 3.45 2.43 6.62
C CYS A 176 4.28 3.71 6.47
N ILE A 177 4.16 4.33 5.32
CA ILE A 177 4.71 5.64 4.98
C ILE A 177 3.61 6.67 5.18
N SER A 178 3.83 7.67 6.05
CA SER A 178 2.86 8.73 6.29
C SER A 178 3.35 10.06 5.73
N VAL A 179 2.58 10.65 4.85
CA VAL A 179 2.70 12.04 4.36
C VAL A 179 1.78 12.95 5.18
N LYS A 180 1.80 14.27 4.95
CA LYS A 180 0.79 15.18 5.51
C LYS A 180 -0.61 14.83 5.00
N TYR A 181 -1.61 15.16 5.81
CA TYR A 181 -3.02 14.96 5.43
C TYR A 181 -3.38 15.71 4.14
N SER A 182 -2.86 16.93 3.98
CA SER A 182 -3.02 17.72 2.76
C SER A 182 -2.39 17.08 1.52
N ASP A 183 -1.20 16.47 1.67
CA ASP A 183 -0.42 15.95 0.53
C ASP A 183 -0.97 14.61 0.00
N ILE A 184 -1.62 13.80 0.85
CA ILE A 184 -2.12 12.48 0.43
C ILE A 184 -3.22 12.58 -0.64
N PHE A 185 -4.02 13.62 -0.65
CA PHE A 185 -5.07 13.81 -1.66
C PHE A 185 -4.48 14.07 -3.04
N GLU A 186 -3.42 14.88 -3.12
CA GLU A 186 -2.72 15.13 -4.38
C GLU A 186 -2.11 13.84 -4.92
N LEU A 187 -1.39 13.09 -4.09
CA LEU A 187 -0.85 11.77 -4.46
C LEU A 187 -1.95 10.80 -4.88
N TYR A 188 -3.08 10.80 -4.18
CA TYR A 188 -4.20 9.93 -4.50
C TYR A 188 -4.80 10.23 -5.87
N GLU A 189 -4.97 11.48 -6.24
CA GLU A 189 -5.51 11.86 -7.57
C GLU A 189 -4.51 11.53 -8.69
N MET A 190 -3.23 11.84 -8.48
CA MET A 190 -2.20 11.70 -9.52
C MET A 190 -1.77 10.26 -9.78
N ILE A 191 -1.61 9.43 -8.73
CA ILE A 191 -0.94 8.13 -8.83
C ILE A 191 -1.91 7.03 -9.26
N PRO A 192 -1.74 6.40 -10.45
CA PRO A 192 -2.56 5.28 -10.88
C PRO A 192 -2.15 3.97 -10.18
N LEU A 193 -3.02 2.95 -10.27
CA LEU A 193 -2.67 1.58 -9.90
C LEU A 193 -1.53 1.08 -10.79
N GLY A 194 -0.64 0.26 -10.22
CA GLY A 194 0.52 -0.29 -10.91
C GLY A 194 1.75 0.62 -10.86
N THR A 195 1.66 1.86 -10.34
CA THR A 195 2.81 2.75 -10.15
C THR A 195 3.89 2.07 -9.32
N GLU A 196 5.13 2.10 -9.83
CA GLU A 196 6.30 1.56 -9.13
C GLU A 196 6.67 2.46 -7.95
N VAL A 197 6.94 1.82 -6.82
CA VAL A 197 7.40 2.46 -5.58
C VAL A 197 8.69 1.77 -5.15
N GLU A 198 9.80 2.50 -5.17
CA GLU A 198 11.08 2.05 -4.67
C GLU A 198 11.30 2.63 -3.27
N VAL A 199 11.52 1.75 -2.27
CA VAL A 199 11.83 2.14 -0.89
C VAL A 199 13.28 1.76 -0.60
N ARG A 200 14.05 2.73 -0.15
CA ARG A 200 15.48 2.58 0.16
C ARG A 200 15.89 3.35 1.42
N ASP A 201 17.10 3.05 1.93
CA ASP A 201 17.76 3.79 3.00
C ASP A 201 18.48 4.99 2.44
#